data_50d5a4edf4e5495b24837b903dfa9093
#
_entry.id   50d5a4edf4e5495b24837b903dfa9093
#
_cell.length_a   1.000
_cell.length_b   1.000
_cell.length_c   1.000
_cell.angle_alpha   90.00
_cell.angle_beta   90.00
_cell.angle_gamma   90.00
#
_symmetry.space_group_name_H-M   'P 1'
#
loop_
_entity.id
_entity.type
_entity.pdbx_description
1 polymer ?
#
loop_
_entity_poly.entity_id
_entity_poly.type
_entity_poly.pdbx_seq_one_letter_code
_entity_poly.pdbx_strand_id
1 'polypeptide(L)'
;MKKILLIDDSDTYTWCLQKYLQHRGYPVKTASTLKEARAAIQEEMPLVVCCDLDLPDGSGMDFLDEVRAADKELPFILASCHDRDDYEQEAKRRGATLCMDKMKELLLQDKLVEYAYRQLSGEKAPTFHKLLFCPCRRYQRRSAAGGYAAKGL
;
A
#
# COMPACT_ATOMS: atom_id res chain seq x y z
N MET A 1 9.12 15.98 3.89
CA MET A 1 7.80 15.38 4.21
C MET A 1 7.88 13.89 3.93
N LYS A 2 7.58 13.09 4.93
CA LYS A 2 7.65 11.62 4.80
C LYS A 2 6.71 11.10 3.71
N LYS A 3 7.16 10.10 2.98
CA LYS A 3 6.50 9.57 1.77
C LYS A 3 5.98 8.16 2.00
N ILE A 4 5.03 7.75 1.19
CA ILE A 4 4.68 6.34 1.02
C ILE A 4 5.72 5.74 0.06
N LEU A 5 6.32 4.61 0.43
CA LEU A 5 7.28 3.90 -0.41
C LEU A 5 6.59 2.73 -1.12
N LEU A 6 6.58 2.77 -2.45
CA LEU A 6 6.07 1.70 -3.31
C LEU A 6 7.24 0.97 -3.96
N ILE A 7 7.34 -0.32 -3.75
CA ILE A 7 8.41 -1.18 -4.27
C ILE A 7 7.80 -2.24 -5.17
N ASP A 8 7.91 -2.05 -6.47
CA ASP A 8 7.35 -2.93 -7.49
C ASP A 8 8.05 -2.66 -8.83
N ASP A 9 8.36 -3.69 -9.59
CA ASP A 9 9.01 -3.58 -10.89
C ASP A 9 8.01 -3.34 -12.06
N SER A 10 6.71 -3.35 -11.79
CA SER A 10 5.69 -2.99 -12.77
C SER A 10 5.46 -1.47 -12.82
N ASP A 11 5.98 -0.83 -13.84
CA ASP A 11 5.85 0.62 -14.03
C ASP A 11 4.39 1.06 -14.11
N THR A 12 3.54 0.33 -14.81
CA THR A 12 2.11 0.65 -14.96
C THR A 12 1.39 0.59 -13.62
N TYR A 13 1.59 -0.49 -12.86
CA TYR A 13 0.98 -0.67 -11.54
C TYR A 13 1.42 0.42 -10.57
N THR A 14 2.72 0.66 -10.51
CA THR A 14 3.31 1.70 -9.65
C THR A 14 2.82 3.09 -10.01
N TRP A 15 2.74 3.39 -11.30
CA TRP A 15 2.25 4.68 -11.78
C TRP A 15 0.77 4.92 -11.38
N CYS A 16 -0.10 3.93 -11.59
CA CYS A 16 -1.51 4.04 -11.20
C CYS A 16 -1.67 4.28 -9.70
N LEU A 17 -0.98 3.49 -8.88
CA LEU A 17 -1.04 3.59 -7.43
C LEU A 17 -0.46 4.91 -6.92
N GLN A 18 0.65 5.35 -7.50
CA GLN A 18 1.27 6.64 -7.20
C GLN A 18 0.31 7.80 -7.48
N LYS A 19 -0.34 7.81 -8.65
CA LYS A 19 -1.31 8.86 -9.01
C LYS A 19 -2.48 8.91 -8.05
N TYR A 20 -3.01 7.77 -7.69
CA TYR A 20 -4.09 7.68 -6.71
C TYR A 20 -3.70 8.29 -5.35
N LEU A 21 -2.55 7.91 -4.82
CA LEU A 21 -2.07 8.36 -3.52
C LEU A 21 -1.72 9.86 -3.53
N GLN A 22 -1.08 10.35 -4.59
CA GLN A 22 -0.78 11.76 -4.76
C GLN A 22 -2.04 12.60 -4.86
N HIS A 23 -3.08 12.12 -5.53
CA HIS A 23 -4.38 12.80 -5.59
C HIS A 23 -5.05 12.90 -4.21
N ARG A 24 -4.73 12.00 -3.31
CA ARG A 24 -5.17 12.03 -1.91
C ARG A 24 -4.29 12.89 -1.00
N GLY A 25 -3.27 13.55 -1.56
CA GLY A 25 -2.38 14.43 -0.83
C GLY A 25 -1.18 13.74 -0.16
N TYR A 26 -0.91 12.47 -0.50
CA TYR A 26 0.23 11.75 0.03
C TYR A 26 1.39 11.75 -0.96
N PRO A 27 2.57 12.25 -0.57
CA PRO A 27 3.76 12.12 -1.40
C PRO A 27 4.21 10.67 -1.47
N VAL A 28 4.70 10.27 -2.64
CA VAL A 28 5.08 8.89 -2.94
C VAL A 28 6.51 8.83 -3.46
N LYS A 29 7.26 7.85 -2.99
CA LYS A 29 8.54 7.43 -3.55
C LYS A 29 8.35 6.04 -4.14
N THR A 30 8.86 5.83 -5.35
CA THR A 30 8.81 4.53 -6.02
C THR A 30 10.20 3.93 -6.11
N ALA A 31 10.27 2.61 -6.07
CA ALA A 31 11.47 1.83 -6.28
C ALA A 31 11.13 0.59 -7.09
N SER A 32 11.90 0.27 -8.11
CA SER A 32 11.71 -0.90 -8.96
C SER A 32 12.60 -2.09 -8.56
N THR A 33 13.53 -1.86 -7.65
CA THR A 33 14.47 -2.84 -7.12
C THR A 33 14.64 -2.70 -5.61
N LEU A 34 15.14 -3.73 -4.95
CA LEU A 34 15.49 -3.68 -3.53
C LEU A 34 16.65 -2.71 -3.26
N LYS A 35 17.58 -2.59 -4.20
CA LYS A 35 18.67 -1.61 -4.11
C LYS A 35 18.13 -0.18 -4.03
N GLU A 36 17.19 0.18 -4.89
CA GLU A 36 16.53 1.48 -4.86
C GLU A 36 15.71 1.67 -3.58
N ALA A 37 15.03 0.63 -3.14
CA ALA A 37 14.25 0.65 -1.90
C ALA A 37 15.13 0.90 -0.66
N ARG A 38 16.28 0.25 -0.57
CA ARG A 38 17.25 0.47 0.50
C ARG A 38 17.76 1.91 0.50
N ALA A 39 18.10 2.44 -0.66
CA ALA A 39 18.53 3.84 -0.80
C ALA A 39 17.43 4.81 -0.35
N ALA A 40 16.17 4.56 -0.73
CA ALA A 40 15.05 5.38 -0.33
C ALA A 40 14.83 5.41 1.19
N ILE A 41 14.96 4.28 1.88
CA ILE A 41 14.82 4.20 3.34
C ILE A 41 16.00 4.88 4.06
N GLN A 42 17.21 4.78 3.50
CA GLN A 42 18.38 5.48 4.05
C GLN A 42 18.27 7.00 3.91
N GLU A 43 17.64 7.47 2.83
CA GLU A 43 17.38 8.89 2.61
C GLU A 43 16.36 9.44 3.61
N GLU A 44 15.22 8.78 3.74
CA GLU A 44 14.16 9.14 4.68
C GLU A 44 13.27 7.92 4.99
N MET A 45 13.03 7.67 6.27
CA MET A 45 12.11 6.60 6.69
C MET A 45 10.69 6.92 6.21
N PRO A 46 10.04 6.00 5.46
CA PRO A 46 8.72 6.26 4.90
C PRO A 46 7.60 6.20 5.95
N LEU A 47 6.39 6.65 5.56
CA LEU A 47 5.17 6.50 6.36
C LEU A 47 4.70 5.06 6.40
N VAL A 48 4.76 4.39 5.26
CA VAL A 48 4.36 3.00 5.04
C VAL A 48 5.11 2.46 3.83
N VAL A 49 5.45 1.18 3.88
CA VAL A 49 6.04 0.44 2.77
C VAL A 49 4.99 -0.46 2.15
N CYS A 50 4.85 -0.39 0.83
CA CYS A 50 4.15 -1.38 0.02
C CYS A 50 5.16 -2.06 -0.89
N CYS A 51 5.38 -3.34 -0.72
CA CYS A 51 6.43 -4.09 -1.39
C CYS A 51 5.87 -5.31 -2.11
N ASP A 52 6.27 -5.50 -3.37
CA ASP A 52 6.04 -6.75 -4.08
C ASP A 52 6.84 -7.89 -3.45
N LEU A 53 6.32 -9.10 -3.53
CA LEU A 53 7.00 -10.28 -3.04
C LEU A 53 8.22 -10.64 -3.92
N ASP A 54 8.07 -10.51 -5.23
CA ASP A 54 9.11 -10.85 -6.22
C ASP A 54 9.64 -9.61 -6.93
N LEU A 55 10.92 -9.35 -6.77
CA LEU A 55 11.63 -8.24 -7.37
C LEU A 55 12.84 -8.75 -8.17
N PRO A 56 13.36 -7.98 -9.15
CA PRO A 56 14.46 -8.43 -9.99
C PRO A 56 15.73 -8.83 -9.24
N ASP A 57 15.99 -8.21 -8.10
CA ASP A 57 17.19 -8.38 -7.28
C ASP A 57 16.95 -9.05 -5.92
N GLY A 58 15.79 -9.65 -5.72
CA GLY A 58 15.52 -10.43 -4.51
C GLY A 58 14.05 -10.52 -4.12
N SER A 59 13.82 -10.98 -2.90
CA SER A 59 12.49 -11.19 -2.33
C SER A 59 12.07 -10.02 -1.43
N GLY A 60 10.82 -9.60 -1.57
CA GLY A 60 10.20 -8.65 -0.64
C GLY A 60 10.15 -9.15 0.79
N MET A 61 10.15 -10.47 0.98
CA MET A 61 10.21 -11.12 2.29
C MET A 61 11.55 -10.87 2.99
N ASP A 62 12.66 -10.97 2.26
CA ASP A 62 14.00 -10.68 2.79
C ASP A 62 14.16 -9.19 3.10
N PHE A 63 13.59 -8.34 2.28
CA PHE A 63 13.57 -6.90 2.55
C PHE A 63 12.74 -6.55 3.80
N LEU A 64 11.66 -7.26 4.04
CA LEU A 64 10.90 -7.15 5.29
C LEU A 64 11.79 -7.42 6.52
N ASP A 65 12.61 -8.47 6.48
CA ASP A 65 13.54 -8.77 7.58
C ASP A 65 14.54 -7.63 7.80
N GLU A 66 15.09 -7.05 6.74
CA GLU A 66 15.99 -5.89 6.82
C GLU A 66 15.29 -4.69 7.47
N VAL A 67 14.07 -4.40 7.07
CA VAL A 67 13.28 -3.28 7.63
C VAL A 67 12.97 -3.53 9.11
N ARG A 68 12.60 -4.74 9.48
CA ARG A 68 12.30 -5.09 10.87
C ARG A 68 13.52 -5.07 11.80
N ALA A 69 14.70 -5.28 11.26
CA ALA A 69 15.94 -5.09 12.03
C ALA A 69 16.19 -3.61 12.39
N ALA A 70 15.72 -2.69 11.54
CA ALA A 70 15.87 -1.24 11.74
C ALA A 70 14.66 -0.60 12.46
N ASP A 71 13.45 -1.02 12.12
CA ASP A 71 12.21 -0.47 12.67
C ASP A 71 11.13 -1.56 12.78
N LYS A 72 10.69 -1.82 14.01
CA LYS A 72 9.66 -2.83 14.29
C LYS A 72 8.22 -2.33 14.09
N GLU A 73 8.04 -1.02 14.06
CA GLU A 73 6.72 -0.38 14.06
C GLU A 73 6.31 0.14 12.68
N LEU A 74 7.25 0.29 11.74
CA LEU A 74 6.97 0.77 10.40
C LEU A 74 5.93 -0.12 9.71
N PRO A 75 4.76 0.42 9.28
CA PRO A 75 3.81 -0.37 8.54
C PRO A 75 4.43 -0.92 7.25
N PHE A 76 4.39 -2.24 7.09
CA PHE A 76 4.93 -2.95 5.93
C PHE A 76 3.86 -3.86 5.35
N ILE A 77 3.43 -3.55 4.13
CA ILE A 77 2.43 -4.30 3.39
C ILE A 77 3.12 -5.06 2.27
N LEU A 78 2.98 -6.38 2.26
CA LEU A 78 3.33 -7.20 1.12
C LEU A 78 2.14 -7.30 0.17
N ALA A 79 2.34 -6.91 -1.09
CA ALA A 79 1.34 -6.98 -2.14
C ALA A 79 1.84 -7.85 -3.28
N SER A 80 1.13 -8.92 -3.59
CA SER A 80 1.54 -9.90 -4.61
C SER A 80 0.36 -10.40 -5.42
N CYS A 81 0.64 -10.86 -6.65
CA CYS A 81 -0.32 -11.61 -7.46
C CYS A 81 -0.37 -13.10 -7.10
N HIS A 82 0.53 -13.58 -6.25
CA HIS A 82 0.50 -14.95 -5.73
C HIS A 82 -0.66 -15.17 -4.78
N ASP A 83 -1.08 -16.43 -4.65
CA ASP A 83 -2.07 -16.78 -3.65
C ASP A 83 -1.53 -16.43 -2.26
N ARG A 84 -2.32 -15.67 -1.52
CA ARG A 84 -1.95 -15.19 -0.20
C ARG A 84 -1.71 -16.33 0.80
N ASP A 85 -2.46 -17.41 0.67
CA ASP A 85 -2.34 -18.56 1.56
C ASP A 85 -0.95 -19.22 1.50
N ASP A 86 -0.22 -19.07 0.37
CA ASP A 86 1.11 -19.65 0.19
C ASP A 86 2.18 -18.96 1.03
N TYR A 87 2.04 -17.68 1.36
CA TYR A 87 3.10 -16.90 2.01
C TYR A 87 2.66 -16.08 3.22
N GLU A 88 1.36 -15.92 3.46
CA GLU A 88 0.84 -15.00 4.49
C GLU A 88 1.31 -15.37 5.90
N GLN A 89 1.32 -16.65 6.24
CA GLN A 89 1.75 -17.09 7.57
C GLN A 89 3.23 -16.79 7.81
N GLU A 90 4.07 -17.03 6.82
CA GLU A 90 5.49 -16.72 6.89
C GLU A 90 5.74 -15.21 7.00
N ALA A 91 5.04 -14.42 6.18
CA ALA A 91 5.13 -12.97 6.19
C ALA A 91 4.73 -12.38 7.55
N LYS A 92 3.64 -12.85 8.12
CA LYS A 92 3.19 -12.43 9.46
C LYS A 92 4.19 -12.77 10.54
N ARG A 93 4.76 -13.96 10.50
CA ARG A 93 5.79 -14.41 11.44
C ARG A 93 7.05 -13.54 11.37
N ARG A 94 7.42 -13.08 10.17
CA ARG A 94 8.53 -12.15 9.94
C ARG A 94 8.19 -10.69 10.24
N GLY A 95 6.93 -10.38 10.56
CA GLY A 95 6.51 -9.06 11.02
C GLY A 95 5.83 -8.19 9.97
N ALA A 96 5.31 -8.76 8.87
CA ALA A 96 4.47 -8.01 7.94
C ALA A 96 3.22 -7.49 8.64
N THR A 97 2.86 -6.25 8.37
CA THR A 97 1.63 -5.65 8.91
C THR A 97 0.40 -6.24 8.22
N LEU A 98 0.45 -6.35 6.90
CA LEU A 98 -0.59 -6.95 6.06
C LEU A 98 0.03 -7.66 4.85
N CYS A 99 -0.70 -8.68 4.36
CA CYS A 99 -0.49 -9.27 3.06
C CYS A 99 -1.74 -9.04 2.22
N MET A 100 -1.57 -8.54 1.01
CA MET A 100 -2.68 -8.17 0.14
C MET A 100 -2.49 -8.70 -1.28
N ASP A 101 -3.62 -9.01 -1.90
CA ASP A 101 -3.68 -9.39 -3.31
C ASP A 101 -3.69 -8.13 -4.17
N LYS A 102 -2.76 -8.02 -5.11
CA LYS A 102 -2.70 -6.92 -6.08
C LYS A 102 -3.94 -6.81 -6.95
N MET A 103 -4.65 -7.91 -7.17
CA MET A 103 -5.91 -7.90 -7.93
C MET A 103 -7.05 -7.20 -7.18
N LYS A 104 -6.91 -6.98 -5.88
CA LYS A 104 -7.83 -6.20 -5.03
C LYS A 104 -7.30 -4.78 -4.83
N GLU A 105 -6.96 -4.12 -5.91
CA GLU A 105 -6.28 -2.82 -5.94
C GLU A 105 -6.96 -1.74 -5.09
N LEU A 106 -8.29 -1.61 -5.17
CA LEU A 106 -9.04 -0.61 -4.41
C LEU A 106 -8.85 -0.78 -2.89
N LEU A 107 -8.83 -2.03 -2.41
CA LEU A 107 -8.63 -2.30 -0.99
C LEU A 107 -7.20 -1.98 -0.56
N LEU A 108 -6.21 -2.26 -1.40
CA LEU A 108 -4.82 -1.91 -1.14
C LEU A 108 -4.63 -0.39 -1.06
N GLN A 109 -5.21 0.36 -1.98
CA GLN A 109 -5.17 1.82 -1.97
C GLN A 109 -5.74 2.41 -0.67
N ASP A 110 -6.88 1.92 -0.24
CA ASP A 110 -7.52 2.37 1.01
C ASP A 110 -6.66 2.03 2.24
N LYS A 111 -6.03 0.88 2.25
CA LYS A 111 -5.13 0.49 3.34
C LYS A 111 -3.86 1.33 3.41
N LEU A 112 -3.26 1.65 2.27
CA LEU A 112 -2.10 2.53 2.22
C LEU A 112 -2.42 3.93 2.76
N VAL A 113 -3.56 4.50 2.38
CA VAL A 113 -4.04 5.78 2.90
C VAL A 113 -4.29 5.71 4.40
N GLU A 114 -4.93 4.64 4.88
CA GLU A 114 -5.21 4.43 6.30
C GLU A 114 -3.93 4.41 7.14
N TYR A 115 -2.93 3.62 6.74
CA TYR A 115 -1.67 3.53 7.48
C TYR A 115 -0.84 4.81 7.41
N ALA A 116 -0.80 5.47 6.25
CA ALA A 116 -0.13 6.75 6.10
C ALA A 116 -0.76 7.83 7.01
N TYR A 117 -2.07 7.89 7.06
CA TYR A 117 -2.80 8.80 7.93
C TYR A 117 -2.48 8.55 9.41
N ARG A 118 -2.49 7.29 9.86
CA ARG A 118 -2.15 6.93 11.24
C ARG A 118 -0.75 7.38 11.62
N GLN A 119 0.23 7.21 10.75
CA GLN A 119 1.60 7.65 11.00
C GLN A 119 1.73 9.16 11.14
N LEU A 120 0.93 9.92 10.42
CA LEU A 120 0.93 11.38 10.49
C LEU A 120 0.17 11.93 11.70
N SER A 121 -0.94 11.31 12.08
CA SER A 121 -1.82 11.79 13.16
C SER A 121 -1.42 11.30 14.54
N GLY A 122 -0.60 10.25 14.64
CA GLY A 122 -0.31 9.57 15.90
C GLY A 122 -1.53 8.88 16.53
N GLU A 123 -2.63 8.78 15.80
CA GLU A 123 -3.86 8.16 16.29
C GLU A 123 -3.82 6.63 16.18
N LYS A 124 -4.31 5.96 17.23
CA LYS A 124 -4.65 4.53 17.13
C LYS A 124 -5.76 4.36 16.09
N ALA A 125 -5.72 3.23 15.37
CA ALA A 125 -6.65 2.89 14.30
C ALA A 125 -8.07 3.37 14.57
N PRO A 126 -8.69 4.11 13.64
CA PRO A 126 -10.12 4.30 13.71
C PRO A 126 -10.78 2.93 13.60
N THR A 127 -11.60 2.59 14.58
CA THR A 127 -12.47 1.42 14.49
C THR A 127 -13.26 1.47 13.18
N PHE A 128 -13.53 0.32 12.60
CA PHE A 128 -14.19 0.12 11.30
C PHE A 128 -15.40 1.06 11.05
N HIS A 129 -16.02 1.56 12.11
CA HIS A 129 -17.14 2.51 12.07
C HIS A 129 -16.76 3.92 11.60
N LYS A 130 -15.53 4.38 11.82
CA LYS A 130 -15.08 5.70 11.38
C LYS A 130 -14.62 5.72 9.90
N LEU A 131 -14.29 4.55 9.34
CA LEU A 131 -13.96 4.41 7.92
C LEU A 131 -15.16 4.67 6.98
N LEU A 132 -16.40 4.63 7.51
CA LEU A 132 -17.61 5.00 6.78
C LEU A 132 -17.68 6.49 6.41
N PHE A 133 -16.89 7.34 7.06
CA PHE A 133 -16.81 8.78 6.83
C PHE A 133 -15.56 9.25 6.10
N CYS A 134 -14.77 8.35 5.52
CA CYS A 134 -13.68 8.76 4.64
C CYS A 134 -14.28 9.53 3.44
N PRO A 135 -13.78 10.74 3.12
CA PRO A 135 -14.29 11.53 1.98
C PRO A 135 -14.28 10.77 0.65
N CYS A 136 -13.45 9.73 0.52
CA CYS A 136 -13.38 8.86 -0.64
C CYS A 136 -14.65 8.05 -0.91
N ARG A 137 -15.46 7.70 0.11
CA ARG A 137 -16.74 7.02 -0.14
C ARG A 137 -17.80 7.91 -0.78
N ARG A 138 -17.72 9.23 -0.64
CA ARG A 138 -18.63 10.14 -1.34
C ARG A 138 -18.41 10.12 -2.85
N TYR A 139 -17.19 9.92 -3.29
CA TYR A 139 -16.87 9.87 -4.71
C TYR A 139 -17.34 8.55 -5.35
N GLN A 140 -17.14 7.42 -4.69
CA GLN A 140 -17.60 6.12 -5.19
C GLN A 140 -19.12 5.99 -5.27
N ARG A 141 -19.88 6.61 -4.35
CA ARG A 141 -21.35 6.61 -4.44
C ARG A 141 -21.88 7.48 -5.58
N ARG A 142 -21.16 8.54 -5.98
CA ARG A 142 -21.58 9.37 -7.13
C ARG A 142 -21.29 8.70 -8.47
N SER A 143 -20.22 7.91 -8.60
CA SER A 143 -19.97 7.15 -9.83
C SER A 143 -20.85 5.90 -9.96
N ALA A 144 -21.28 5.31 -8.85
CA ALA A 144 -22.23 4.18 -8.87
C ALA A 144 -23.69 4.62 -9.08
N ALA A 145 -24.02 5.90 -8.80
CA ALA A 145 -25.35 6.45 -9.04
C ALA A 145 -25.55 7.02 -10.45
N GLY A 146 -24.49 7.03 -11.28
CA GLY A 146 -24.58 7.28 -12.72
C GLY A 146 -25.12 6.05 -13.45
N GLY A 147 -26.35 5.66 -13.12
CA GLY A 147 -26.99 4.52 -13.72
C GLY A 147 -27.13 4.70 -15.22
N TYR A 148 -26.71 3.72 -15.97
CA TYR A 148 -27.15 3.48 -17.31
C TYR A 148 -28.68 3.25 -17.30
N ALA A 149 -29.41 4.30 -17.53
CA ALA A 149 -30.78 4.14 -18.02
C ALA A 149 -30.67 3.69 -19.49
N ALA A 150 -30.61 2.39 -19.71
CA ALA A 150 -30.88 1.82 -21.01
C ALA A 150 -32.36 2.16 -21.34
N LYS A 151 -32.56 3.16 -22.16
CA LYS A 151 -33.81 3.31 -22.84
C LYS A 151 -33.86 2.21 -23.91
N GLY A 152 -34.46 1.09 -23.55
CA GLY A 152 -34.96 0.14 -24.52
C GLY A 152 -36.04 0.79 -25.33
N LEU A 153 -36.00 0.59 -26.61
CA LEU A 153 -37.08 0.80 -27.53
C LEU A 153 -38.30 -0.04 -27.15
#